data_c15897de7f3fe4817ef888bb7c30095f
#
_entry.id   c15897de7f3fe4817ef888bb7c30095f
#
_cell.length_a   1.000
_cell.length_b   1.000
_cell.length_c   1.000
_cell.angle_alpha   90.00
_cell.angle_beta   90.00
_cell.angle_gamma   90.00
#
_symmetry.space_group_name_H-M   'P 1'
#
loop_
_entity.id
_entity.type
_entity.pdbx_description
1 polymer ?
#
loop_
_entity_poly.entity_id
_entity_poly.type
_entity_poly.pdbx_seq_one_letter_code
_entity_poly.pdbx_strand_id
1 'polypeptide(L)'
;MPGHVGNPITAKPQIRPNPIGKLVLLEEILKISAVILASFVGFTVSGVVGMGGGLVALPVLIWVLGVKEAIPLLSIAQFIGSVSRAYAHRDTIDWKVVAYFAVGSVPIALIASFIFVFINSTVIVRVLGGLLILMVIYSRLPIWRSFHMPLRGFVPVGSATGFISGLFGLPGPFATVFYLSYGLGASAYVGTSSIGYGLIQLPKLLVFGVDGLFTIQSASIGLGLGIISVLGAYLGRMILGRIPERIFTALITIILMASGLSLIMGI
;
A
#
# COMPACT_ATOMS: atom_id res chain seq x y z
N MET A 1 -23.83 78.16 -18.79
CA MET A 1 -24.07 76.80 -19.22
C MET A 1 -22.96 75.93 -18.65
N PRO A 2 -23.19 75.00 -17.69
CA PRO A 2 -22.11 74.21 -17.12
C PRO A 2 -21.99 72.88 -17.91
N GLY A 3 -20.71 72.63 -18.29
CA GLY A 3 -20.35 71.41 -19.03
C GLY A 3 -20.46 70.14 -18.17
N HIS A 4 -21.04 69.05 -18.75
CA HIS A 4 -21.14 67.74 -18.23
C HIS A 4 -19.74 67.10 -18.11
N VAL A 5 -19.25 66.90 -16.89
CA VAL A 5 -18.09 66.04 -16.60
C VAL A 5 -18.56 64.64 -16.61
N GLY A 6 -18.21 63.88 -17.66
CA GLY A 6 -18.45 62.44 -17.76
C GLY A 6 -17.67 61.68 -16.71
N ASN A 7 -18.38 60.91 -15.93
CA ASN A 7 -17.85 60.01 -14.88
C ASN A 7 -17.01 58.88 -15.54
N PRO A 8 -15.71 58.69 -15.20
CA PRO A 8 -14.96 57.58 -15.74
C PRO A 8 -15.53 56.26 -15.19
N ILE A 9 -16.14 55.47 -16.06
CA ILE A 9 -16.62 54.14 -15.80
C ILE A 9 -15.46 53.30 -15.22
N THR A 10 -15.58 52.91 -13.98
CA THR A 10 -14.65 52.02 -13.29
C THR A 10 -14.66 50.65 -14.01
N ALA A 11 -13.71 50.49 -14.94
CA ALA A 11 -13.45 49.17 -15.55
C ALA A 11 -12.98 48.22 -14.44
N LYS A 12 -13.80 47.25 -14.11
CA LYS A 12 -13.41 46.12 -13.26
C LYS A 12 -12.17 45.48 -13.86
N PRO A 13 -11.09 45.26 -13.07
CA PRO A 13 -9.90 44.59 -13.56
C PRO A 13 -10.31 43.20 -14.03
N GLN A 14 -10.21 42.93 -15.31
CA GLN A 14 -10.31 41.56 -15.85
C GLN A 14 -9.10 40.80 -15.34
N ILE A 15 -9.28 39.98 -14.29
CA ILE A 15 -8.30 39.03 -13.80
C ILE A 15 -8.16 37.97 -14.91
N ARG A 16 -7.18 38.19 -15.79
CA ARG A 16 -6.80 37.13 -16.75
C ARG A 16 -6.25 35.98 -15.95
N PRO A 17 -6.83 34.75 -16.09
CA PRO A 17 -6.34 33.59 -15.35
C PRO A 17 -4.89 33.35 -15.75
N ASN A 18 -3.99 33.39 -14.76
CA ASN A 18 -2.57 33.14 -14.95
C ASN A 18 -2.39 31.71 -15.54
N PRO A 19 -1.86 31.56 -16.76
CA PRO A 19 -1.69 30.25 -17.40
C PRO A 19 -0.79 29.31 -16.58
N ILE A 20 0.20 29.87 -15.88
CA ILE A 20 1.10 29.10 -14.98
C ILE A 20 0.30 28.53 -13.80
N GLY A 21 -0.59 29.31 -13.18
CA GLY A 21 -1.43 28.82 -12.08
C GLY A 21 -2.38 27.69 -12.50
N LYS A 22 -2.88 27.73 -13.74
CA LYS A 22 -3.71 26.64 -14.29
C LYS A 22 -2.90 25.36 -14.52
N LEU A 23 -1.67 25.47 -15.00
CA LEU A 23 -0.78 24.31 -15.21
C LEU A 23 -0.39 23.66 -13.89
N VAL A 24 -0.05 24.44 -12.86
CA VAL A 24 0.25 23.91 -11.52
C VAL A 24 -0.96 23.20 -10.92
N LEU A 25 -2.14 23.82 -11.02
CA LEU A 25 -3.37 23.20 -10.52
C LEU A 25 -3.71 21.89 -11.25
N LEU A 26 -3.49 21.84 -12.56
CA LEU A 26 -3.71 20.62 -13.36
C LEU A 26 -2.75 19.50 -12.94
N GLU A 27 -1.48 19.82 -12.71
CA GLU A 27 -0.47 18.87 -12.24
C GLU A 27 -0.84 18.28 -10.87
N GLU A 28 -1.27 19.13 -9.93
CA GLU A 28 -1.72 18.69 -8.60
C GLU A 28 -2.97 17.77 -8.69
N ILE A 29 -3.95 18.13 -9.52
CA ILE A 29 -5.14 17.31 -9.75
C ILE A 29 -4.75 15.96 -10.35
N LEU A 30 -3.82 15.92 -11.31
CA LEU A 30 -3.35 14.68 -11.92
C LEU A 30 -2.64 13.77 -10.90
N LYS A 31 -1.78 14.35 -10.04
CA LYS A 31 -1.10 13.61 -8.97
C LYS A 31 -2.10 13.00 -7.98
N ILE A 32 -3.05 13.79 -7.51
CA ILE A 32 -4.10 13.32 -6.59
C ILE A 32 -4.95 12.22 -7.24
N SER A 33 -5.37 12.43 -8.48
CA SER A 33 -6.15 11.44 -9.23
C SER A 33 -5.39 10.13 -9.43
N ALA A 34 -4.10 10.18 -9.72
CA ALA A 34 -3.24 9.01 -9.86
C ALA A 34 -3.13 8.24 -8.55
N VAL A 35 -2.95 8.92 -7.40
CA VAL A 35 -2.91 8.30 -6.07
C VAL A 35 -4.23 7.60 -5.74
N ILE A 36 -5.36 8.28 -5.95
CA ILE A 36 -6.69 7.71 -5.68
C ILE A 36 -6.93 6.47 -6.55
N LEU A 37 -6.66 6.57 -7.85
CA LEU A 37 -6.88 5.48 -8.80
C LEU A 37 -5.97 4.28 -8.49
N ALA A 38 -4.67 4.51 -8.29
CA ALA A 38 -3.72 3.46 -7.97
C ALA A 38 -4.06 2.77 -6.64
N SER A 39 -4.47 3.54 -5.63
CA SER A 39 -4.91 3.02 -4.35
C SER A 39 -6.20 2.20 -4.48
N PHE A 40 -7.18 2.69 -5.21
CA PHE A 40 -8.42 1.98 -5.45
C PHE A 40 -8.20 0.66 -6.19
N VAL A 41 -7.42 0.67 -7.27
CA VAL A 41 -7.03 -0.55 -8.00
C VAL A 41 -6.25 -1.49 -7.09
N GLY A 42 -5.24 -1.00 -6.40
CA GLY A 42 -4.41 -1.80 -5.50
C GLY A 42 -5.22 -2.47 -4.38
N PHE A 43 -6.10 -1.73 -3.73
CA PHE A 43 -6.91 -2.27 -2.64
C PHE A 43 -8.04 -3.19 -3.16
N THR A 44 -8.55 -2.97 -4.36
CA THR A 44 -9.48 -3.91 -5.03
C THR A 44 -8.77 -5.24 -5.31
N VAL A 45 -7.55 -5.18 -5.83
CA VAL A 45 -6.66 -6.34 -5.99
C VAL A 45 -6.43 -7.06 -4.67
N SER A 46 -6.17 -6.30 -3.62
CA SER A 46 -5.98 -6.86 -2.26
C SER A 46 -7.25 -7.53 -1.72
N GLY A 47 -8.41 -7.04 -2.06
CA GLY A 47 -9.70 -7.65 -1.73
C GLY A 47 -9.92 -9.01 -2.41
N VAL A 48 -9.34 -9.17 -3.61
CA VAL A 48 -9.40 -10.42 -4.40
C VAL A 48 -8.38 -11.45 -3.90
N VAL A 49 -7.13 -11.04 -3.72
CA VAL A 49 -5.99 -11.97 -3.51
C VAL A 49 -5.56 -12.02 -2.05
N GLY A 50 -6.18 -11.22 -1.17
CA GLY A 50 -5.77 -11.12 0.24
C GLY A 50 -4.46 -10.36 0.46
N MET A 51 -3.78 -9.94 -0.62
CA MET A 51 -2.52 -9.19 -0.61
C MET A 51 -2.49 -8.17 -1.73
N GLY A 52 -1.58 -7.23 -1.70
CA GLY A 52 -1.22 -6.42 -2.87
C GLY A 52 -1.75 -4.99 -2.90
N GLY A 53 -2.55 -4.55 -1.95
CA GLY A 53 -3.00 -3.15 -1.92
C GLY A 53 -1.84 -2.15 -1.96
N GLY A 54 -0.78 -2.44 -1.23
CA GLY A 54 0.45 -1.65 -1.27
C GLY A 54 1.27 -1.79 -2.54
N LEU A 55 1.21 -2.94 -3.23
CA LEU A 55 2.05 -3.18 -4.41
C LEU A 55 1.80 -2.19 -5.55
N VAL A 56 0.54 -1.82 -5.76
CA VAL A 56 0.15 -0.88 -6.81
C VAL A 56 0.17 0.56 -6.29
N ALA A 57 -0.32 0.78 -5.06
CA ALA A 57 -0.42 2.12 -4.49
C ALA A 57 0.94 2.72 -4.10
N LEU A 58 1.86 1.90 -3.54
CA LEU A 58 3.11 2.39 -2.98
C LEU A 58 4.02 3.09 -3.99
N PRO A 59 4.29 2.55 -5.19
CA PRO A 59 5.13 3.26 -6.17
C PRO A 59 4.58 4.63 -6.56
N VAL A 60 3.26 4.73 -6.74
CA VAL A 60 2.61 6.01 -7.08
C VAL A 60 2.66 6.98 -5.89
N LEU A 61 2.46 6.48 -4.67
CA LEU A 61 2.61 7.29 -3.46
C LEU A 61 4.05 7.79 -3.27
N ILE A 62 5.06 6.94 -3.53
CA ILE A 62 6.47 7.34 -3.47
C ILE A 62 6.78 8.41 -4.50
N TRP A 63 6.26 8.27 -5.72
CA TRP A 63 6.45 9.26 -6.79
C TRP A 63 5.85 10.62 -6.42
N VAL A 64 4.71 10.66 -5.74
CA VAL A 64 4.02 11.92 -5.38
C VAL A 64 4.52 12.53 -4.07
N LEU A 65 4.75 11.70 -3.05
CA LEU A 65 5.00 12.15 -1.66
C LEU A 65 6.43 11.85 -1.18
N GLY A 66 7.16 11.02 -1.91
CA GLY A 66 8.41 10.46 -1.41
C GLY A 66 8.20 9.29 -0.43
N VAL A 67 9.26 8.49 -0.24
CA VAL A 67 9.17 7.22 0.50
C VAL A 67 8.90 7.42 1.99
N LYS A 68 9.39 8.49 2.60
CA LYS A 68 9.25 8.78 4.04
C LYS A 68 7.83 9.15 4.45
N GLU A 69 7.04 9.69 3.55
CA GLU A 69 5.62 9.96 3.76
C GLU A 69 4.73 8.82 3.25
N ALA A 70 5.09 8.24 2.12
CA ALA A 70 4.29 7.19 1.47
C ALA A 70 4.10 5.95 2.34
N ILE A 71 5.17 5.44 2.98
CA ILE A 71 5.10 4.20 3.77
C ILE A 71 4.30 4.38 5.07
N PRO A 72 4.50 5.45 5.89
CA PRO A 72 3.66 5.72 7.04
C PRO A 72 2.17 5.86 6.68
N LEU A 73 1.87 6.68 5.70
CA LEU A 73 0.51 6.95 5.23
C LEU A 73 -0.18 5.67 4.73
N LEU A 74 0.52 4.88 3.93
CA LEU A 74 0.03 3.59 3.45
C LEU A 74 -0.21 2.60 4.61
N SER A 75 0.55 2.69 5.71
CA SER A 75 0.36 1.83 6.88
C SER A 75 -0.99 2.05 7.55
N ILE A 76 -1.49 3.30 7.60
CA ILE A 76 -2.85 3.61 8.08
C ILE A 76 -3.90 2.93 7.19
N ALA A 77 -3.80 3.14 5.87
CA ALA A 77 -4.74 2.56 4.91
C ALA A 77 -4.72 1.02 4.93
N GLN A 78 -3.53 0.42 5.04
CA GLN A 78 -3.38 -1.04 5.14
C GLN A 78 -3.93 -1.60 6.44
N PHE A 79 -3.78 -0.90 7.56
CA PHE A 79 -4.37 -1.30 8.83
C PHE A 79 -5.90 -1.37 8.72
N ILE A 80 -6.53 -0.29 8.27
CA ILE A 80 -7.98 -0.20 8.08
C ILE A 80 -8.49 -1.30 7.11
N GLY A 81 -7.82 -1.46 5.97
CA GLY A 81 -8.16 -2.49 5.01
C GLY A 81 -7.97 -3.92 5.53
N SER A 82 -6.96 -4.15 6.36
CA SER A 82 -6.73 -5.44 7.00
C SER A 82 -7.82 -5.78 8.02
N VAL A 83 -8.22 -4.82 8.85
CA VAL A 83 -9.35 -4.99 9.79
C VAL A 83 -10.65 -5.30 9.03
N SER A 84 -10.93 -4.57 7.94
CA SER A 84 -12.11 -4.79 7.10
C SER A 84 -12.14 -6.20 6.50
N ARG A 85 -11.03 -6.67 5.92
CA ARG A 85 -10.94 -8.03 5.36
C ARG A 85 -11.04 -9.11 6.43
N ALA A 86 -10.37 -8.91 7.56
CA ALA A 86 -10.44 -9.84 8.69
C ALA A 86 -11.88 -9.98 9.19
N TYR A 87 -12.61 -8.86 9.32
CA TYR A 87 -14.00 -8.88 9.71
C TYR A 87 -14.89 -9.63 8.69
N ALA A 88 -14.65 -9.41 7.39
CA ALA A 88 -15.40 -10.08 6.32
C ALA A 88 -15.17 -11.61 6.28
N HIS A 89 -14.04 -12.11 6.81
CA HIS A 89 -13.66 -13.52 6.81
C HIS A 89 -13.47 -14.10 8.22
N ARG A 90 -14.06 -13.46 9.25
CA ARG A 90 -13.84 -13.78 10.68
C ARG A 90 -14.10 -15.23 11.07
N ASP A 91 -15.05 -15.88 10.38
CA ASP A 91 -15.48 -17.23 10.71
C ASP A 91 -14.50 -18.31 10.24
N THR A 92 -13.52 -17.93 9.42
CA THR A 92 -12.54 -18.87 8.82
C THR A 92 -11.09 -18.61 9.27
N ILE A 93 -10.88 -17.72 10.25
CA ILE A 93 -9.54 -17.34 10.73
C ILE A 93 -8.89 -18.51 11.49
N ASP A 94 -7.69 -18.90 11.08
CA ASP A 94 -6.84 -19.80 11.86
C ASP A 94 -6.01 -19.01 12.88
N TRP A 95 -6.51 -18.91 14.10
CA TRP A 95 -5.87 -18.18 15.19
C TRP A 95 -4.52 -18.75 15.62
N LYS A 96 -4.27 -20.05 15.39
CA LYS A 96 -2.95 -20.65 15.67
C LYS A 96 -1.90 -20.08 14.71
N VAL A 97 -2.23 -20.05 13.42
CA VAL A 97 -1.36 -19.44 12.41
C VAL A 97 -1.11 -17.97 12.71
N VAL A 98 -2.17 -17.20 13.07
CA VAL A 98 -2.03 -15.80 13.47
C VAL A 98 -1.05 -15.65 14.63
N ALA A 99 -1.18 -16.46 15.68
CA ALA A 99 -0.32 -16.36 16.87
C ALA A 99 1.16 -16.63 16.53
N TYR A 100 1.45 -17.72 15.83
CA TYR A 100 2.83 -18.04 15.43
C TYR A 100 3.42 -16.97 14.50
N PHE A 101 2.64 -16.46 13.56
CA PHE A 101 3.04 -15.38 12.67
C PHE A 101 3.30 -14.07 13.43
N ALA A 102 2.43 -13.71 14.37
CA ALA A 102 2.53 -12.48 15.14
C ALA A 102 3.77 -12.48 16.06
N VAL A 103 4.09 -13.62 16.69
CA VAL A 103 5.30 -13.77 17.54
C VAL A 103 6.57 -13.40 16.76
N GLY A 104 6.66 -13.81 15.49
CA GLY A 104 7.81 -13.44 14.65
C GLY A 104 7.67 -12.02 14.08
N SER A 105 6.51 -11.66 13.58
CA SER A 105 6.36 -10.45 12.76
C SER A 105 6.30 -9.15 13.56
N VAL A 106 5.62 -9.12 14.70
CA VAL A 106 5.39 -7.88 15.46
C VAL A 106 6.68 -7.30 16.04
N PRO A 107 7.54 -8.09 16.74
CA PRO A 107 8.81 -7.57 17.26
C PRO A 107 9.75 -7.09 16.15
N ILE A 108 9.84 -7.85 15.07
CA ILE A 108 10.74 -7.51 13.96
C ILE A 108 10.21 -6.32 13.16
N ALA A 109 8.89 -6.18 13.00
CA ALA A 109 8.30 -4.99 12.39
C ALA A 109 8.58 -3.73 13.21
N LEU A 110 8.57 -3.82 14.55
CA LEU A 110 8.96 -2.72 15.43
C LEU A 110 10.39 -2.28 15.15
N ILE A 111 11.34 -3.22 15.18
CA ILE A 111 12.76 -2.96 14.93
C ILE A 111 12.96 -2.38 13.51
N ALA A 112 12.36 -3.00 12.51
CA ALA A 112 12.48 -2.56 11.12
C ALA A 112 11.88 -1.15 10.90
N SER A 113 10.81 -0.81 11.61
CA SER A 113 10.22 0.53 11.54
C SER A 113 11.13 1.60 12.15
N PHE A 114 11.82 1.30 13.26
CA PHE A 114 12.86 2.17 13.78
C PHE A 114 14.01 2.34 12.79
N ILE A 115 14.49 1.25 12.20
CA ILE A 115 15.53 1.32 11.17
C ILE A 115 15.07 2.19 9.98
N PHE A 116 13.80 2.07 9.56
CA PHE A 116 13.24 2.89 8.48
C PHE A 116 13.36 4.40 8.76
N VAL A 117 13.15 4.84 9.99
CA VAL A 117 13.25 6.27 10.35
C VAL A 117 14.63 6.83 10.04
N PHE A 118 15.69 6.07 10.34
CA PHE A 118 17.08 6.52 10.21
C PHE A 118 17.73 6.24 8.85
N ILE A 119 17.22 5.29 8.07
CA ILE A 119 17.78 4.96 6.75
C ILE A 119 17.52 6.08 5.74
N ASN A 120 18.52 6.32 4.89
CA ASN A 120 18.41 7.26 3.77
C ASN A 120 17.33 6.84 2.77
N SER A 121 16.50 7.79 2.34
CA SER A 121 15.40 7.57 1.39
C SER A 121 15.86 6.92 0.09
N THR A 122 17.00 7.31 -0.46
CA THR A 122 17.55 6.76 -1.71
C THR A 122 17.85 5.26 -1.59
N VAL A 123 18.39 4.83 -0.43
CA VAL A 123 18.68 3.42 -0.17
C VAL A 123 17.36 2.63 -0.12
N ILE A 124 16.37 3.13 0.62
CA ILE A 124 15.06 2.48 0.73
C ILE A 124 14.43 2.31 -0.64
N VAL A 125 14.40 3.36 -1.46
CA VAL A 125 13.77 3.35 -2.80
C VAL A 125 14.45 2.34 -3.72
N ARG A 126 15.78 2.33 -3.77
CA ARG A 126 16.53 1.38 -4.63
C ARG A 126 16.36 -0.06 -4.19
N VAL A 127 16.45 -0.33 -2.88
CA VAL A 127 16.26 -1.69 -2.35
C VAL A 127 14.83 -2.14 -2.54
N LEU A 128 13.85 -1.25 -2.35
CA LEU A 128 12.45 -1.53 -2.64
C LEU A 128 12.24 -1.89 -4.12
N GLY A 129 12.83 -1.14 -5.05
CA GLY A 129 12.77 -1.45 -6.48
C GLY A 129 13.31 -2.86 -6.78
N GLY A 130 14.47 -3.21 -6.25
CA GLY A 130 15.05 -4.55 -6.35
C GLY A 130 14.15 -5.63 -5.72
N LEU A 131 13.57 -5.33 -4.56
CA LEU A 131 12.64 -6.24 -3.87
C LEU A 131 11.38 -6.52 -4.70
N LEU A 132 10.80 -5.50 -5.35
CA LEU A 132 9.64 -5.68 -6.23
C LEU A 132 9.95 -6.62 -7.39
N ILE A 133 11.10 -6.46 -8.04
CA ILE A 133 11.55 -7.36 -9.12
C ILE A 133 11.79 -8.77 -8.57
N LEU A 134 12.49 -8.88 -7.44
CA LEU A 134 12.75 -10.17 -6.81
C LEU A 134 11.44 -10.90 -6.43
N MET A 135 10.43 -10.19 -5.96
CA MET A 135 9.11 -10.77 -5.64
C MET A 135 8.40 -11.32 -6.87
N VAL A 136 8.55 -10.67 -8.04
CA VAL A 136 8.01 -11.21 -9.30
C VAL A 136 8.70 -12.52 -9.66
N ILE A 137 10.04 -12.57 -9.59
CA ILE A 137 10.82 -13.78 -9.85
C ILE A 137 10.44 -14.89 -8.85
N TYR A 138 10.43 -14.57 -7.56
CA TYR A 138 10.09 -15.48 -6.48
C TYR A 138 8.71 -16.12 -6.67
N SER A 139 7.69 -15.36 -7.06
CA SER A 139 6.34 -15.85 -7.29
C SER A 139 6.22 -16.84 -8.47
N ARG A 140 7.21 -16.85 -9.38
CA ARG A 140 7.25 -17.74 -10.55
C ARG A 140 8.04 -19.04 -10.32
N LEU A 141 8.71 -19.19 -9.18
CA LEU A 141 9.50 -20.38 -8.92
C LEU A 141 8.60 -21.62 -8.70
N PRO A 142 8.88 -22.73 -9.36
CA PRO A 142 8.06 -23.95 -9.25
C PRO A 142 8.22 -24.69 -7.92
N ILE A 143 9.16 -24.30 -7.09
CA ILE A 143 9.54 -24.93 -5.81
C ILE A 143 8.35 -25.00 -4.84
N TRP A 144 7.41 -24.07 -4.94
CA TRP A 144 6.28 -23.94 -4.01
C TRP A 144 5.19 -25.00 -4.18
N ARG A 145 5.19 -25.74 -5.29
CA ARG A 145 4.13 -26.72 -5.59
C ARG A 145 4.18 -27.96 -4.70
N SER A 146 5.35 -28.32 -4.19
CA SER A 146 5.58 -29.49 -3.34
C SER A 146 5.92 -29.15 -1.89
N PHE A 147 6.03 -27.89 -1.55
CA PHE A 147 6.43 -27.44 -0.22
C PHE A 147 5.21 -27.42 0.73
N HIS A 148 5.31 -28.15 1.85
CA HIS A 148 4.32 -28.11 2.92
C HIS A 148 4.89 -27.31 4.11
N MET A 149 4.22 -26.25 4.46
CA MET A 149 4.62 -25.36 5.54
C MET A 149 4.19 -25.89 6.90
N PRO A 150 5.09 -26.14 7.87
CA PRO A 150 4.69 -26.50 9.23
C PRO A 150 4.24 -25.25 10.00
N LEU A 151 3.34 -25.42 10.99
CA LEU A 151 2.82 -24.31 11.80
C LEU A 151 3.94 -23.47 12.44
N ARG A 152 4.98 -24.08 12.99
CA ARG A 152 6.13 -23.40 13.59
C ARG A 152 6.94 -22.56 12.60
N GLY A 153 6.88 -22.87 11.33
CA GLY A 153 7.53 -22.10 10.27
C GLY A 153 6.94 -20.70 10.09
N PHE A 154 5.75 -20.43 10.63
CA PHE A 154 5.18 -19.07 10.60
C PHE A 154 5.95 -18.09 11.49
N VAL A 155 6.75 -18.51 12.45
CA VAL A 155 7.61 -17.61 13.23
C VAL A 155 8.70 -16.99 12.33
N PRO A 156 9.59 -17.74 11.66
CA PRO A 156 10.59 -17.15 10.77
C PRO A 156 9.97 -16.44 9.55
N VAL A 157 8.86 -16.95 8.99
CA VAL A 157 8.13 -16.26 7.91
C VAL A 157 7.55 -14.93 8.41
N GLY A 158 6.98 -14.91 9.60
CA GLY A 158 6.51 -13.70 10.26
C GLY A 158 7.66 -12.70 10.46
N SER A 159 8.81 -13.16 10.96
CA SER A 159 10.00 -12.31 11.16
C SER A 159 10.46 -11.66 9.85
N ALA A 160 10.63 -12.44 8.78
CA ALA A 160 11.01 -11.91 7.47
C ALA A 160 9.94 -10.95 6.92
N THR A 161 8.66 -11.30 7.07
CA THR A 161 7.53 -10.43 6.64
C THR A 161 7.49 -9.12 7.43
N GLY A 162 7.69 -9.19 8.75
CA GLY A 162 7.76 -8.03 9.63
C GLY A 162 8.89 -7.09 9.23
N PHE A 163 10.07 -7.64 8.92
CA PHE A 163 11.22 -6.88 8.45
C PHE A 163 10.93 -6.18 7.11
N ILE A 164 10.45 -6.93 6.12
CA ILE A 164 10.09 -6.39 4.80
C ILE A 164 9.00 -5.32 4.93
N SER A 165 7.98 -5.58 5.73
CA SER A 165 6.88 -4.62 5.93
C SER A 165 7.31 -3.37 6.68
N GLY A 166 8.15 -3.51 7.72
CA GLY A 166 8.66 -2.39 8.51
C GLY A 166 9.48 -1.42 7.68
N LEU A 167 10.34 -1.95 6.79
CA LEU A 167 11.20 -1.13 5.93
C LEU A 167 10.50 -0.65 4.65
N PHE A 168 9.71 -1.51 4.01
CA PHE A 168 9.23 -1.28 2.65
C PHE A 168 7.70 -1.19 2.53
N GLY A 169 6.96 -1.40 3.61
CA GLY A 169 5.51 -1.29 3.59
C GLY A 169 4.75 -2.44 2.91
N LEU A 170 5.40 -3.56 2.57
CA LEU A 170 4.85 -4.63 1.72
C LEU A 170 4.83 -6.00 2.42
N PRO A 171 3.89 -6.29 3.34
CA PRO A 171 3.85 -7.58 4.05
C PRO A 171 3.41 -8.76 3.16
N GLY A 172 2.51 -8.51 2.19
CA GLY A 172 1.74 -9.55 1.53
C GLY A 172 2.52 -10.52 0.63
N PRO A 173 3.27 -10.05 -0.37
CA PRO A 173 3.78 -10.90 -1.44
C PRO A 173 4.71 -12.01 -0.98
N PHE A 174 5.54 -11.72 0.03
CA PHE A 174 6.46 -12.71 0.58
C PHE A 174 5.72 -13.82 1.35
N ALA A 175 4.83 -13.43 2.25
CA ALA A 175 4.18 -14.39 3.16
C ALA A 175 3.10 -15.26 2.49
N THR A 176 2.47 -14.78 1.43
CA THR A 176 1.35 -15.45 0.76
C THR A 176 1.64 -16.89 0.38
N VAL A 177 2.80 -17.15 -0.20
CA VAL A 177 3.19 -18.49 -0.64
C VAL A 177 3.20 -19.47 0.53
N PHE A 178 3.65 -19.04 1.70
CA PHE A 178 3.70 -19.87 2.90
C PHE A 178 2.32 -20.15 3.49
N TYR A 179 1.42 -19.16 3.48
CA TYR A 179 0.03 -19.38 3.89
C TYR A 179 -0.68 -20.41 2.99
N LEU A 180 -0.47 -20.31 1.67
CA LEU A 180 -1.04 -21.25 0.71
C LEU A 180 -0.39 -22.63 0.84
N SER A 181 0.92 -22.73 1.07
CA SER A 181 1.64 -23.98 1.28
C SER A 181 1.30 -24.67 2.61
N TYR A 182 0.70 -23.97 3.57
CA TYR A 182 0.15 -24.54 4.79
C TYR A 182 -1.20 -25.24 4.54
N GLY A 183 -1.86 -24.93 3.42
CA GLY A 183 -3.12 -25.55 3.02
C GLY A 183 -4.37 -24.77 3.44
N LEU A 184 -4.25 -23.46 3.74
CA LEU A 184 -5.42 -22.62 3.98
C LEU A 184 -6.25 -22.47 2.70
N GLY A 185 -7.54 -22.73 2.78
CA GLY A 185 -8.48 -22.36 1.72
C GLY A 185 -8.56 -20.84 1.53
N ALA A 186 -9.05 -20.38 0.38
CA ALA A 186 -9.03 -18.97 0.00
C ALA A 186 -9.58 -18.02 1.07
N SER A 187 -10.75 -18.32 1.67
CA SER A 187 -11.35 -17.50 2.73
C SER A 187 -10.51 -17.49 4.01
N ALA A 188 -10.03 -18.67 4.45
CA ALA A 188 -9.18 -18.80 5.63
C ALA A 188 -7.85 -18.09 5.45
N TYR A 189 -7.26 -18.15 4.25
CA TYR A 189 -6.05 -17.40 3.90
C TYR A 189 -6.28 -15.89 4.02
N VAL A 190 -7.34 -15.36 3.39
CA VAL A 190 -7.61 -13.91 3.43
C VAL A 190 -7.86 -13.44 4.86
N GLY A 191 -8.68 -14.16 5.64
CA GLY A 191 -8.97 -13.80 7.03
C GLY A 191 -7.73 -13.84 7.92
N THR A 192 -7.01 -14.97 7.90
CA THR A 192 -5.83 -15.22 8.74
C THR A 192 -4.67 -14.26 8.41
N SER A 193 -4.35 -14.10 7.12
CA SER A 193 -3.29 -13.19 6.69
C SER A 193 -3.64 -11.73 6.98
N SER A 194 -4.91 -11.34 6.86
CA SER A 194 -5.33 -9.97 7.16
C SER A 194 -5.15 -9.61 8.64
N ILE A 195 -5.45 -10.52 9.58
CA ILE A 195 -5.11 -10.29 11.00
C ILE A 195 -3.60 -10.15 11.17
N GLY A 196 -2.80 -11.07 10.61
CA GLY A 196 -1.34 -11.02 10.69
C GLY A 196 -0.77 -9.72 10.14
N TYR A 197 -1.25 -9.27 8.99
CA TYR A 197 -0.80 -8.01 8.38
C TYR A 197 -1.29 -6.77 9.14
N GLY A 198 -2.49 -6.81 9.70
CA GLY A 198 -3.01 -5.76 10.58
C GLY A 198 -2.14 -5.60 11.84
N LEU A 199 -1.76 -6.72 12.47
CA LEU A 199 -0.89 -6.71 13.65
C LEU A 199 0.49 -6.11 13.36
N ILE A 200 1.07 -6.35 12.17
CA ILE A 200 2.32 -5.71 11.74
C ILE A 200 2.19 -4.18 11.66
N GLN A 201 1.02 -3.65 11.30
CA GLN A 201 0.86 -2.21 11.19
C GLN A 201 0.87 -1.50 12.56
N LEU A 202 0.48 -2.16 13.65
CA LEU A 202 0.43 -1.55 14.97
C LEU A 202 1.78 -0.99 15.44
N PRO A 203 2.89 -1.78 15.48
CA PRO A 203 4.19 -1.24 15.84
C PRO A 203 4.70 -0.18 14.86
N LYS A 204 4.38 -0.29 13.57
CA LYS A 204 4.74 0.72 12.57
C LYS A 204 4.05 2.05 12.86
N LEU A 205 2.73 2.03 13.08
CA LEU A 205 1.96 3.24 13.42
C LEU A 205 2.45 3.88 14.71
N LEU A 206 2.85 3.06 15.71
CA LEU A 206 3.44 3.55 16.95
C LEU A 206 4.77 4.29 16.68
N VAL A 207 5.72 3.63 16.00
CA VAL A 207 7.04 4.21 15.71
C VAL A 207 6.90 5.48 14.87
N PHE A 208 6.16 5.42 13.77
CA PHE A 208 6.00 6.57 12.88
C PHE A 208 5.25 7.73 13.54
N GLY A 209 4.37 7.43 14.51
CA GLY A 209 3.69 8.45 15.31
C GLY A 209 4.63 9.14 16.30
N VAL A 210 5.45 8.37 17.02
CA VAL A 210 6.42 8.90 18.00
C VAL A 210 7.51 9.73 17.32
N ASP A 211 7.99 9.27 16.16
CA ASP A 211 9.04 9.97 15.39
C ASP A 211 8.50 11.15 14.55
N GLY A 212 7.24 11.52 14.70
CA GLY A 212 6.65 12.68 14.06
C GLY A 212 6.50 12.59 12.53
N LEU A 213 6.52 11.36 11.97
CA LEU A 213 6.31 11.14 10.54
C LEU A 213 4.82 11.32 10.13
N PHE A 214 3.91 11.49 11.09
CA PHE A 214 2.53 11.85 10.83
C PHE A 214 2.30 13.33 11.10
N THR A 215 1.93 14.05 10.05
CA THR A 215 1.26 15.33 10.17
C THR A 215 -0.26 15.13 10.18
N ILE A 216 -1.02 16.14 10.63
CA ILE A 216 -2.50 16.09 10.55
C ILE A 216 -2.95 15.86 9.11
N GLN A 217 -2.26 16.48 8.15
CA GLN A 217 -2.54 16.33 6.73
C GLN A 217 -2.26 14.91 6.25
N SER A 218 -1.09 14.33 6.54
CA SER A 218 -0.75 12.96 6.13
C SER A 218 -1.65 11.92 6.78
N ALA A 219 -2.02 12.12 8.05
CA ALA A 219 -2.96 11.23 8.74
C ALA A 219 -4.36 11.28 8.09
N SER A 220 -4.86 12.47 7.73
CA SER A 220 -6.17 12.60 7.07
C SER A 220 -6.19 11.96 5.67
N ILE A 221 -5.11 12.10 4.89
CA ILE A 221 -4.94 11.40 3.61
C ILE A 221 -4.91 9.88 3.84
N GLY A 222 -4.16 9.42 4.84
CA GLY A 222 -4.09 8.00 5.20
C GLY A 222 -5.45 7.40 5.57
N LEU A 223 -6.26 8.14 6.33
CA LEU A 223 -7.65 7.77 6.65
C LEU A 223 -8.52 7.74 5.39
N GLY A 224 -8.41 8.72 4.51
CA GLY A 224 -9.11 8.75 3.21
C GLY A 224 -8.76 7.52 2.36
N LEU A 225 -7.47 7.18 2.25
CA LEU A 225 -7.04 5.94 1.59
C LEU A 225 -7.53 4.68 2.32
N GLY A 226 -7.69 4.75 3.64
CA GLY A 226 -8.31 3.70 4.44
C GLY A 226 -9.76 3.43 4.01
N ILE A 227 -10.56 4.47 3.79
CA ILE A 227 -11.92 4.34 3.25
C ILE A 227 -11.89 3.70 1.86
N ILE A 228 -11.00 4.16 0.99
CA ILE A 228 -10.79 3.57 -0.34
C ILE A 228 -10.40 2.09 -0.22
N SER A 229 -9.59 1.72 0.78
CA SER A 229 -9.19 0.34 1.00
C SER A 229 -10.35 -0.57 1.42
N VAL A 230 -11.30 -0.06 2.21
CA VAL A 230 -12.53 -0.78 2.57
C VAL A 230 -13.39 -1.00 1.33
N LEU A 231 -13.65 0.06 0.56
CA LEU A 231 -14.43 -0.01 -0.68
C LEU A 231 -13.79 -0.98 -1.69
N GLY A 232 -12.48 -0.86 -1.89
CA GLY A 232 -11.72 -1.76 -2.76
C GLY A 232 -11.81 -3.23 -2.32
N ALA A 233 -11.69 -3.50 -1.03
CA ALA A 233 -11.80 -4.85 -0.49
C ALA A 233 -13.19 -5.47 -0.74
N TYR A 234 -14.25 -4.71 -0.54
CA TYR A 234 -15.62 -5.16 -0.82
C TYR A 234 -15.84 -5.42 -2.32
N LEU A 235 -15.43 -4.50 -3.18
CA LEU A 235 -15.53 -4.67 -4.63
C LEU A 235 -14.69 -5.84 -5.12
N GLY A 236 -13.47 -5.97 -4.60
CA GLY A 236 -12.59 -7.09 -4.91
C GLY A 236 -13.27 -8.44 -4.64
N ARG A 237 -13.92 -8.58 -3.49
CA ARG A 237 -14.69 -9.79 -3.15
C ARG A 237 -15.81 -10.07 -4.14
N MET A 238 -16.52 -9.04 -4.63
CA MET A 238 -17.61 -9.18 -5.60
C MET A 238 -17.12 -9.58 -7.00
N ILE A 239 -15.91 -9.17 -7.36
CA ILE A 239 -15.33 -9.36 -8.70
C ILE A 239 -14.48 -10.63 -8.78
N LEU A 240 -14.08 -11.20 -7.63
CA LEU A 240 -13.14 -12.32 -7.51
C LEU A 240 -13.37 -13.49 -8.48
N GLY A 241 -14.64 -13.81 -8.77
CA GLY A 241 -14.99 -14.92 -9.69
C GLY A 241 -15.05 -14.55 -11.17
N ARG A 242 -14.84 -13.28 -11.56
CA ARG A 242 -15.10 -12.79 -12.92
C ARG A 242 -13.83 -12.47 -13.74
N ILE A 243 -12.69 -12.26 -13.09
CA ILE A 243 -11.43 -11.94 -13.78
C ILE A 243 -10.61 -13.22 -13.97
N PRO A 244 -10.20 -13.57 -15.19
CA PRO A 244 -9.29 -14.68 -15.42
C PRO A 244 -7.96 -14.45 -14.70
N GLU A 245 -7.52 -15.42 -13.90
CA GLU A 245 -6.29 -15.35 -13.09
C GLU A 245 -5.06 -14.98 -13.93
N ARG A 246 -5.00 -15.42 -15.18
CA ARG A 246 -3.89 -15.11 -16.10
C ARG A 246 -3.76 -13.63 -16.41
N ILE A 247 -4.88 -12.95 -16.69
CA ILE A 247 -4.89 -11.51 -17.00
C ILE A 247 -4.50 -10.73 -15.75
N PHE A 248 -5.06 -11.09 -14.62
CA PHE A 248 -4.79 -10.49 -13.33
C PHE A 248 -3.29 -10.58 -12.96
N THR A 249 -2.71 -11.77 -13.03
CA THR A 249 -1.29 -12.01 -12.75
C THR A 249 -0.37 -11.28 -13.72
N ALA A 250 -0.73 -11.19 -15.01
CA ALA A 250 0.04 -10.46 -16.00
C ALA A 250 0.07 -8.96 -15.70
N LEU A 251 -1.07 -8.34 -15.38
CA LEU A 251 -1.16 -6.93 -15.04
C LEU A 251 -0.31 -6.58 -13.80
N ILE A 252 -0.44 -7.37 -12.74
CA ILE A 252 0.38 -7.16 -11.53
C ILE A 252 1.87 -7.28 -11.86
N THR A 253 2.26 -8.30 -12.62
CA THR A 253 3.66 -8.51 -13.02
C THR A 253 4.20 -7.29 -13.77
N ILE A 254 3.45 -6.75 -14.72
CA ILE A 254 3.85 -5.57 -15.49
C ILE A 254 4.01 -4.35 -14.58
N ILE A 255 3.03 -4.11 -13.69
CA ILE A 255 3.08 -2.98 -12.75
C ILE A 255 4.29 -3.10 -11.83
N LEU A 256 4.54 -4.27 -11.25
CA LEU A 256 5.66 -4.49 -10.34
C LEU A 256 7.02 -4.34 -11.03
N MET A 257 7.15 -4.89 -12.25
CA MET A 257 8.39 -4.75 -13.02
C MET A 257 8.64 -3.30 -13.42
N ALA A 258 7.63 -2.61 -13.95
CA ALA A 258 7.75 -1.21 -14.32
C ALA A 258 8.09 -0.32 -13.12
N SER A 259 7.36 -0.49 -12.00
CA SER A 259 7.61 0.26 -10.77
C SER A 259 8.97 -0.06 -10.17
N GLY A 260 9.36 -1.34 -10.14
CA GLY A 260 10.67 -1.74 -9.63
C GLY A 260 11.81 -1.11 -10.43
N LEU A 261 11.70 -1.11 -11.75
CA LEU A 261 12.69 -0.52 -12.66
C LEU A 261 12.76 1.01 -12.48
N SER A 262 11.61 1.68 -12.45
CA SER A 262 11.50 3.13 -12.20
C SER A 262 12.18 3.53 -10.87
N LEU A 263 11.89 2.82 -9.78
CA LEU A 263 12.48 3.10 -8.46
C LEU A 263 14.00 2.86 -8.41
N ILE A 264 14.53 1.88 -9.16
CA ILE A 264 15.97 1.63 -9.24
C ILE A 264 16.65 2.75 -10.04
N MET A 265 16.05 3.15 -11.15
CA MET A 265 16.61 4.20 -12.03
C MET A 265 16.46 5.61 -11.43
N GLY A 266 15.58 5.79 -10.44
CA GLY A 266 15.32 7.08 -9.82
C GLY A 266 14.49 8.02 -10.71
N ILE A 267 13.67 7.45 -11.59
CA ILE A 267 12.79 8.16 -12.53
C ILE A 267 11.35 8.12 -11.99
#